data_2dc618634202f1d000a29d48859c2f01
#
_entry.id   2dc618634202f1d000a29d48859c2f01
#
_cell.length_a   1.000
_cell.length_b   1.000
_cell.length_c   1.000
_cell.angle_alpha   90.00
_cell.angle_beta   90.00
_cell.angle_gamma   90.00
#
_symmetry.space_group_name_H-M   'P 1'
#
loop_
_entity.id
_entity.type
_entity.pdbx_description
1 polymer ?
#
loop_
_entity_poly.entity_id
_entity_poly.type
_entity_poly.pdbx_seq_one_letter_code
_entity_poly.pdbx_strand_id
1 'polypeptide(L)'
;MRSILLLALVSSSAVAQLSPTGATAAFKGSLPPKPTADLTAEQQGALEKELSSVVEAFQAVKQHPRAADADIFIKAVRYALEFHEWYDKKSEDGVKKATVLLEEARRRIESLKKNETPWMSGSGHKVLGFYSKIDDSPQPYGVEV
;
A
#
# COMPACT_ATOMS: atom_id res chain seq x y z
N MET A 1 -39.47 15.88 65.20
CA MET A 1 -38.95 14.81 64.35
C MET A 1 -39.59 14.96 62.97
N ARG A 2 -38.83 15.49 61.99
CA ARG A 2 -39.27 15.73 60.62
C ARG A 2 -38.55 14.74 59.72
N SER A 3 -39.23 13.73 59.21
CA SER A 3 -38.71 12.80 58.24
C SER A 3 -38.68 13.45 56.87
N ILE A 4 -37.49 13.54 56.28
CA ILE A 4 -37.27 14.00 54.91
C ILE A 4 -37.26 12.75 54.04
N LEU A 5 -38.24 12.65 53.16
CA LEU A 5 -38.34 11.59 52.16
C LEU A 5 -37.51 12.01 50.93
N LEU A 6 -36.42 11.31 50.69
CA LEU A 6 -35.54 11.57 49.53
C LEU A 6 -36.08 10.77 48.33
N LEU A 7 -36.65 11.47 47.35
CA LEU A 7 -37.17 10.86 46.12
C LEU A 7 -35.98 10.78 45.12
N ALA A 8 -35.47 9.55 44.88
CA ALA A 8 -34.44 9.32 43.88
C ALA A 8 -35.09 9.23 42.49
N LEU A 9 -34.82 10.22 41.65
CA LEU A 9 -35.17 10.20 40.23
C LEU A 9 -34.18 9.31 39.50
N VAL A 10 -34.59 8.14 39.06
CA VAL A 10 -33.83 7.27 38.14
C VAL A 10 -34.11 7.72 36.73
N SER A 11 -33.18 8.46 36.16
CA SER A 11 -33.21 8.83 34.74
C SER A 11 -32.80 7.58 33.93
N SER A 12 -33.76 6.93 33.33
CA SER A 12 -33.51 5.86 32.36
C SER A 12 -33.08 6.47 31.02
N SER A 13 -31.75 6.49 30.77
CA SER A 13 -31.22 6.85 29.47
C SER A 13 -31.49 5.70 28.49
N ALA A 14 -32.46 5.89 27.61
CA ALA A 14 -32.68 4.98 26.48
C ALA A 14 -31.51 5.14 25.51
N VAL A 15 -30.58 4.19 25.53
CA VAL A 15 -29.59 4.03 24.47
C VAL A 15 -30.33 3.52 23.24
N ALA A 16 -30.55 4.40 22.27
CA ALA A 16 -31.06 3.99 20.97
C ALA A 16 -30.01 3.07 20.31
N GLN A 17 -30.28 1.78 20.32
CA GLN A 17 -29.57 0.82 19.52
C GLN A 17 -29.89 1.11 18.05
N LEU A 18 -28.94 1.75 17.35
CA LEU A 18 -28.93 1.80 15.89
C LEU A 18 -28.74 0.36 15.39
N SER A 19 -29.83 -0.34 15.14
CA SER A 19 -29.79 -1.58 14.36
C SER A 19 -29.28 -1.22 12.97
N PRO A 20 -28.26 -1.90 12.43
CA PRO A 20 -27.86 -1.74 11.05
C PRO A 20 -28.90 -2.37 10.14
N THR A 21 -30.00 -1.66 9.91
CA THR A 21 -30.96 -1.97 8.85
C THR A 21 -30.45 -1.44 7.51
N GLY A 22 -29.28 -1.93 7.12
CA GLY A 22 -28.82 -1.89 5.75
C GLY A 22 -28.65 -3.34 5.33
N ALA A 23 -29.57 -3.84 4.49
CA ALA A 23 -29.28 -5.06 3.76
C ALA A 23 -27.95 -4.80 3.06
N THR A 24 -26.88 -5.44 3.52
CA THR A 24 -25.60 -5.44 2.82
C THR A 24 -25.88 -6.03 1.46
N ALA A 25 -26.00 -5.16 0.45
CA ALA A 25 -26.11 -5.63 -0.92
C ALA A 25 -24.93 -6.58 -1.13
N ALA A 26 -25.23 -7.84 -1.45
CA ALA A 26 -24.20 -8.83 -1.67
C ALA A 26 -23.22 -8.26 -2.72
N PHE A 27 -21.94 -8.21 -2.37
CA PHE A 27 -20.89 -7.77 -3.29
C PHE A 27 -20.95 -8.64 -4.54
N LYS A 28 -21.37 -8.05 -5.67
CA LYS A 28 -21.50 -8.72 -6.96
C LYS A 28 -20.20 -8.73 -7.78
N GLY A 29 -19.12 -8.17 -7.26
CA GLY A 29 -17.81 -8.21 -7.89
C GLY A 29 -17.13 -9.57 -7.71
N SER A 30 -16.21 -9.90 -8.60
CA SER A 30 -15.32 -11.04 -8.39
C SER A 30 -14.32 -10.70 -7.28
N LEU A 31 -14.11 -11.65 -6.37
CA LEU A 31 -13.01 -11.54 -5.42
C LEU A 31 -11.68 -11.55 -6.17
N PRO A 32 -10.65 -10.91 -5.62
CA PRO A 32 -9.30 -11.04 -6.16
C PRO A 32 -8.94 -12.52 -6.36
N PRO A 33 -8.21 -12.87 -7.42
CA PRO A 33 -7.75 -14.24 -7.58
C PRO A 33 -6.90 -14.65 -6.37
N LYS A 34 -6.92 -15.93 -6.02
CA LYS A 34 -6.00 -16.43 -5.01
C LYS A 34 -4.58 -16.43 -5.57
N PRO A 35 -3.56 -16.16 -4.74
CA PRO A 35 -2.17 -16.37 -5.14
C PRO A 35 -1.98 -17.78 -5.69
N THR A 36 -1.23 -17.90 -6.76
CA THR A 36 -1.10 -19.15 -7.54
C THR A 36 0.30 -19.76 -7.47
N ALA A 37 1.28 -19.01 -7.00
CA ALA A 37 2.65 -19.49 -6.86
C ALA A 37 3.21 -19.05 -5.50
N ASP A 38 3.95 -19.95 -4.87
CA ASP A 38 4.78 -19.63 -3.71
C ASP A 38 6.24 -19.50 -4.15
N LEU A 39 6.96 -18.55 -3.58
CA LEU A 39 8.39 -18.43 -3.80
C LEU A 39 9.12 -19.53 -3.01
N THR A 40 10.23 -20.02 -3.58
CA THR A 40 11.17 -20.82 -2.78
C THR A 40 11.84 -19.94 -1.72
N ALA A 41 12.34 -20.54 -0.65
CA ALA A 41 13.06 -19.79 0.40
C ALA A 41 14.27 -19.02 -0.16
N GLU A 42 14.94 -19.58 -1.18
CA GLU A 42 16.05 -18.92 -1.87
C GLU A 42 15.59 -17.68 -2.65
N GLN A 43 14.49 -17.80 -3.43
CA GLN A 43 13.91 -16.69 -4.18
C GLN A 43 13.44 -15.57 -3.25
N GLN A 44 12.75 -15.93 -2.17
CA GLN A 44 12.30 -14.98 -1.16
C GLN A 44 13.48 -14.23 -0.52
N GLY A 45 14.50 -14.96 -0.02
CA GLY A 45 15.67 -14.36 0.60
C GLY A 45 16.47 -13.46 -0.34
N ALA A 46 16.55 -13.81 -1.64
CA ALA A 46 17.18 -12.96 -2.65
C ALA A 46 16.43 -11.64 -2.84
N LEU A 47 15.09 -11.70 -2.99
CA LEU A 47 14.25 -10.50 -3.13
C LEU A 47 14.23 -9.62 -1.88
N GLU A 48 14.20 -10.22 -0.68
CA GLU A 48 14.26 -9.47 0.59
C GLU A 48 15.58 -8.70 0.71
N LYS A 49 16.71 -9.32 0.34
CA LYS A 49 18.02 -8.66 0.31
C LYS A 49 18.05 -7.52 -0.69
N GLU A 50 17.51 -7.72 -1.88
CA GLU A 50 17.45 -6.70 -2.91
C GLU A 50 16.54 -5.54 -2.49
N LEU A 51 15.35 -5.83 -1.96
CA LEU A 51 14.42 -4.84 -1.41
C LEU A 51 15.09 -4.01 -0.31
N SER A 52 15.79 -4.65 0.63
CA SER A 52 16.49 -3.97 1.72
C SER A 52 17.52 -2.97 1.19
N SER A 53 18.29 -3.34 0.16
CA SER A 53 19.25 -2.45 -0.48
C SER A 53 18.59 -1.25 -1.18
N VAL A 54 17.40 -1.45 -1.80
CA VAL A 54 16.64 -0.33 -2.41
C VAL A 54 16.07 0.59 -1.35
N VAL A 55 15.54 0.04 -0.26
CA VAL A 55 15.02 0.81 0.89
C VAL A 55 16.11 1.66 1.52
N GLU A 56 17.33 1.13 1.66
CA GLU A 56 18.48 1.90 2.15
C GLU A 56 18.81 3.06 1.20
N ALA A 57 18.91 2.79 -0.10
CA ALA A 57 19.18 3.82 -1.09
C ALA A 57 18.09 4.91 -1.13
N PHE A 58 16.83 4.53 -0.89
CA PHE A 58 15.69 5.44 -0.86
C PHE A 58 15.77 6.50 0.25
N GLN A 59 16.45 6.21 1.37
CA GLN A 59 16.58 7.17 2.48
C GLN A 59 17.19 8.50 2.03
N ALA A 60 18.08 8.48 1.04
CA ALA A 60 18.72 9.68 0.50
C ALA A 60 17.73 10.64 -0.21
N VAL A 61 16.58 10.14 -0.66
CA VAL A 61 15.58 10.91 -1.44
C VAL A 61 14.22 10.94 -0.78
N LYS A 62 14.06 10.40 0.42
CA LYS A 62 12.77 10.28 1.12
C LYS A 62 12.04 11.62 1.29
N GLN A 63 12.77 12.71 1.44
CA GLN A 63 12.21 14.06 1.60
C GLN A 63 12.00 14.79 0.26
N HIS A 64 12.32 14.17 -0.85
CA HIS A 64 12.14 14.79 -2.16
C HIS A 64 10.64 14.89 -2.48
N PRO A 65 10.13 16.02 -3.06
CA PRO A 65 8.69 16.19 -3.38
C PRO A 65 8.10 15.08 -4.26
N ARG A 66 8.94 14.38 -5.02
CA ARG A 66 8.55 13.26 -5.90
C ARG A 66 9.03 11.89 -5.38
N ALA A 67 9.35 11.78 -4.09
CA ALA A 67 9.80 10.53 -3.50
C ALA A 67 8.77 9.39 -3.68
N ALA A 68 7.48 9.71 -3.59
CA ALA A 68 6.41 8.74 -3.78
C ALA A 68 6.47 8.02 -5.13
N ASP A 69 7.01 8.67 -6.19
CA ASP A 69 7.15 8.06 -7.51
C ASP A 69 8.12 6.86 -7.53
N ALA A 70 9.07 6.81 -6.61
CA ALA A 70 9.95 5.66 -6.41
C ALA A 70 9.40 4.68 -5.37
N ASP A 71 8.80 5.20 -4.28
CA ASP A 71 8.34 4.42 -3.14
C ASP A 71 7.18 3.46 -3.48
N ILE A 72 6.34 3.80 -4.47
CA ILE A 72 5.26 2.91 -4.94
C ILE A 72 5.78 1.55 -5.41
N PHE A 73 6.95 1.48 -6.05
CA PHE A 73 7.58 0.24 -6.51
C PHE A 73 8.16 -0.56 -5.34
N ILE A 74 8.74 0.13 -4.37
CA ILE A 74 9.24 -0.47 -3.13
C ILE A 74 8.07 -1.09 -2.36
N LYS A 75 6.96 -0.35 -2.19
CA LYS A 75 5.75 -0.84 -1.54
C LYS A 75 5.18 -2.07 -2.25
N ALA A 76 5.12 -2.06 -3.57
CA ALA A 76 4.57 -3.17 -4.34
C ALA A 76 5.33 -4.48 -4.06
N VAL A 77 6.65 -4.46 -4.07
CA VAL A 77 7.46 -5.66 -3.80
C VAL A 77 7.41 -6.04 -2.32
N ARG A 78 7.43 -5.07 -1.41
CA ARG A 78 7.30 -5.31 0.03
C ARG A 78 6.00 -6.05 0.35
N TYR A 79 4.87 -5.58 -0.19
CA TYR A 79 3.56 -6.18 0.06
C TYR A 79 3.42 -7.56 -0.59
N ALA A 80 3.97 -7.75 -1.80
CA ALA A 80 3.98 -9.06 -2.42
C ALA A 80 4.74 -10.10 -1.58
N LEU A 81 5.85 -9.71 -0.94
CA LEU A 81 6.60 -10.55 -0.02
C LEU A 81 5.85 -10.77 1.32
N GLU A 82 5.34 -9.69 1.92
CA GLU A 82 4.69 -9.72 3.24
C GLU A 82 3.38 -10.51 3.23
N PHE A 83 2.57 -10.35 2.18
CA PHE A 83 1.25 -10.97 2.06
C PHE A 83 1.23 -12.20 1.15
N HIS A 84 2.39 -12.64 0.64
CA HIS A 84 2.52 -13.77 -0.30
C HIS A 84 1.63 -13.61 -1.54
N GLU A 85 1.53 -12.41 -2.09
CA GLU A 85 0.63 -12.08 -3.19
C GLU A 85 1.28 -12.29 -4.55
N TRP A 86 1.49 -13.56 -4.92
CA TRP A 86 2.07 -13.99 -6.19
C TRP A 86 1.01 -14.59 -7.09
N TYR A 87 0.62 -13.87 -8.15
CA TYR A 87 -0.48 -14.24 -9.05
C TYR A 87 -0.02 -14.83 -10.38
N ASP A 88 1.27 -15.02 -10.57
CA ASP A 88 1.83 -15.65 -11.75
C ASP A 88 1.72 -17.17 -11.68
N LYS A 89 1.66 -17.84 -12.85
CA LYS A 89 1.60 -19.31 -12.90
C LYS A 89 2.86 -19.98 -12.36
N LYS A 90 3.99 -19.29 -12.42
CA LYS A 90 5.29 -19.77 -11.95
C LYS A 90 5.93 -18.72 -11.04
N SER A 91 6.62 -19.17 -10.01
CA SER A 91 7.33 -18.30 -9.08
C SER A 91 8.39 -17.42 -9.77
N GLU A 92 9.07 -17.97 -10.80
CA GLU A 92 10.09 -17.26 -11.56
C GLU A 92 9.56 -16.02 -12.26
N ASP A 93 8.31 -16.06 -12.76
CA ASP A 93 7.66 -14.91 -13.40
C ASP A 93 7.36 -13.80 -12.36
N GLY A 94 6.93 -14.19 -11.16
CA GLY A 94 6.73 -13.27 -10.04
C GLY A 94 8.04 -12.62 -9.60
N VAL A 95 9.10 -13.42 -9.43
CA VAL A 95 10.45 -12.93 -9.11
C VAL A 95 10.93 -11.93 -10.16
N LYS A 96 10.81 -12.27 -11.44
CA LYS A 96 11.21 -11.37 -12.54
C LYS A 96 10.47 -10.03 -12.50
N LYS A 97 9.16 -10.06 -12.26
CA LYS A 97 8.37 -8.82 -12.12
C LYS A 97 8.83 -7.97 -10.93
N ALA A 98 9.04 -8.61 -9.78
CA ALA A 98 9.54 -7.92 -8.59
C ALA A 98 10.90 -7.27 -8.83
N THR A 99 11.83 -7.98 -9.48
CA THR A 99 13.15 -7.43 -9.85
C THR A 99 13.00 -6.21 -10.75
N VAL A 100 12.16 -6.27 -11.80
CA VAL A 100 11.92 -5.11 -12.68
C VAL A 100 11.36 -3.90 -11.90
N LEU A 101 10.47 -4.12 -10.93
CA LEU A 101 9.96 -3.04 -10.08
C LEU A 101 11.07 -2.44 -9.19
N LEU A 102 11.94 -3.26 -8.61
CA LEU A 102 13.06 -2.76 -7.80
C LEU A 102 14.10 -2.02 -8.66
N GLU A 103 14.37 -2.48 -9.88
CA GLU A 103 15.22 -1.76 -10.84
C GLU A 103 14.63 -0.38 -11.19
N GLU A 104 13.32 -0.30 -11.43
CA GLU A 104 12.65 0.99 -11.68
C GLU A 104 12.72 1.90 -10.46
N ALA A 105 12.52 1.38 -9.25
CA ALA A 105 12.72 2.14 -8.02
C ALA A 105 14.14 2.71 -7.94
N ARG A 106 15.18 1.89 -8.18
CA ARG A 106 16.59 2.35 -8.20
C ARG A 106 16.82 3.44 -9.22
N ARG A 107 16.33 3.24 -10.45
CA ARG A 107 16.48 4.23 -11.53
C ARG A 107 15.87 5.59 -11.13
N ARG A 108 14.69 5.57 -10.51
CA ARG A 108 14.05 6.81 -10.02
C ARG A 108 14.81 7.43 -8.85
N ILE A 109 15.28 6.64 -7.92
CA ILE A 109 16.10 7.11 -6.80
C ILE A 109 17.36 7.82 -7.32
N GLU A 110 18.08 7.24 -8.28
CA GLU A 110 19.28 7.85 -8.84
C GLU A 110 18.99 9.16 -9.59
N SER A 111 17.85 9.25 -10.28
CA SER A 111 17.41 10.49 -10.89
C SER A 111 17.05 11.56 -9.85
N LEU A 112 16.31 11.18 -8.79
CA LEU A 112 15.91 12.09 -7.72
C LEU A 112 17.11 12.65 -6.94
N LYS A 113 18.18 11.88 -6.75
CA LYS A 113 19.45 12.37 -6.19
C LYS A 113 20.06 13.51 -6.98
N LYS A 114 19.77 13.55 -8.29
CA LYS A 114 20.19 14.63 -9.20
C LYS A 114 19.13 15.71 -9.37
N ASN A 115 18.02 15.62 -8.64
CA ASN A 115 16.83 16.46 -8.79
C ASN A 115 16.22 16.40 -10.20
N GLU A 116 16.27 15.22 -10.84
CA GLU A 116 15.76 14.94 -12.17
C GLU A 116 14.52 14.03 -12.09
N THR A 117 13.56 14.22 -13.01
CA THR A 117 12.33 13.43 -13.09
C THR A 117 12.02 13.03 -14.54
N PRO A 118 12.89 12.25 -15.22
CA PRO A 118 12.75 11.95 -16.64
C PRO A 118 11.43 11.23 -16.98
N TRP A 119 10.85 10.47 -16.06
CA TRP A 119 9.56 9.80 -16.25
C TRP A 119 8.37 10.77 -16.36
N MET A 120 8.55 12.05 -15.98
CA MET A 120 7.52 13.07 -16.13
C MET A 120 7.44 13.62 -17.56
N SER A 121 8.50 13.44 -18.35
CA SER A 121 8.60 13.97 -19.71
C SER A 121 7.99 13.03 -20.75
N GLY A 122 7.67 13.59 -21.94
CA GLY A 122 7.13 12.82 -23.07
C GLY A 122 5.63 12.51 -22.93
N SER A 123 5.09 11.82 -23.95
CA SER A 123 3.72 11.34 -24.03
C SER A 123 3.62 9.84 -23.67
N GLY A 124 2.40 9.35 -23.47
CA GLY A 124 2.08 7.95 -23.20
C GLY A 124 1.75 7.68 -21.73
N HIS A 125 1.66 6.39 -21.40
CA HIS A 125 1.35 5.94 -20.06
C HIS A 125 2.46 6.23 -19.06
N LYS A 126 2.11 6.84 -17.94
CA LYS A 126 3.01 7.11 -16.82
C LYS A 126 2.43 6.57 -15.53
N VAL A 127 3.27 5.93 -14.74
CA VAL A 127 2.95 5.50 -13.38
C VAL A 127 3.63 6.45 -12.41
N LEU A 128 2.82 7.13 -11.61
CA LEU A 128 3.25 8.14 -10.65
C LEU A 128 2.79 7.75 -9.25
N GLY A 129 3.34 8.40 -8.23
CA GLY A 129 3.00 8.16 -6.84
C GLY A 129 2.60 9.44 -6.10
N PHE A 130 1.80 9.27 -5.06
CA PHE A 130 1.55 10.30 -4.05
C PHE A 130 1.48 9.63 -2.67
N TYR A 131 1.73 10.40 -1.63
CA TYR A 131 1.49 9.92 -0.27
C TYR A 131 0.06 10.21 0.15
N SER A 132 -0.62 9.18 0.64
CA SER A 132 -1.97 9.29 1.19
C SER A 132 -1.97 10.22 2.40
N LYS A 133 -2.96 11.12 2.47
CA LYS A 133 -3.13 12.00 3.63
C LYS A 133 -3.78 11.30 4.84
N ILE A 134 -4.17 10.03 4.68
CA ILE A 134 -4.83 9.25 5.72
C ILE A 134 -3.81 8.47 6.54
N ASP A 135 -2.83 7.85 5.85
CA ASP A 135 -1.91 6.87 6.45
C ASP A 135 -0.46 7.04 6.00
N ASP A 136 -0.15 8.13 5.29
CA ASP A 136 1.16 8.45 4.72
C ASP A 136 1.76 7.34 3.84
N SER A 137 0.93 6.39 3.38
CA SER A 137 1.39 5.32 2.50
C SER A 137 1.53 5.80 1.05
N PRO A 138 2.54 5.34 0.29
CA PRO A 138 2.67 5.66 -1.12
C PRO A 138 1.56 4.97 -1.92
N GLN A 139 0.85 5.73 -2.76
CA GLN A 139 -0.24 5.26 -3.61
C GLN A 139 0.10 5.47 -5.08
N PRO A 140 0.00 4.43 -5.92
CA PRO A 140 0.23 4.56 -7.35
C PRO A 140 -1.00 5.13 -8.06
N TYR A 141 -0.77 5.88 -9.12
CA TYR A 141 -1.78 6.24 -10.10
C TYR A 141 -1.19 6.29 -11.51
N GLY A 142 -2.03 5.99 -12.49
CA GLY A 142 -1.66 6.06 -13.90
C GLY A 142 -2.21 7.32 -14.55
N VAL A 143 -1.44 7.92 -15.45
CA VAL A 143 -1.88 9.00 -16.33
C VAL A 143 -1.50 8.68 -17.77
N GLU A 144 -2.36 9.07 -18.69
CA GLU A 144 -2.08 9.11 -20.12
C GLU A 144 -1.83 10.57 -20.51
N VAL A 145 -0.73 10.84 -21.19
CA VAL A 145 -0.30 12.19 -21.59
C VAL A 145 -0.12 12.25 -23.10
#